data_536a3300a32d79205239c15d4ea44b67
#
_entry.id   536a3300a32d79205239c15d4ea44b67
#
_cell.length_a   1.000
_cell.length_b   1.000
_cell.length_c   1.000
_cell.angle_alpha   90.00
_cell.angle_beta   90.00
_cell.angle_gamma   90.00
#
_symmetry.space_group_name_H-M   'P 1'
#
loop_
_entity.id
_entity.type
_entity.pdbx_description
1 polymer ?
#
loop_
_entity_poly.entity_id
_entity_poly.type
_entity_poly.pdbx_seq_one_letter_code
_entity_poly.pdbx_strand_id
1 'polypeptide(L)'
;ALGDQRIFLNDLLDLKQPGELRNLYDAMDNRTRNRGKLETITALVRALSERSPLLLKVEDLHWADAGLLLSVAFLVKVVGNCRAILLLTTRLAADPLDAEWHGYTGGAPLATIDLGAMDRAEALHLAREFPGIEPDLVTTCIERAGGNPLYLEQLLRNADELQSGEIPGTLQGIIQARLDALPALDRKALQVASILGQRFSSAALAALLGRYDYRADVLLSQALIRPAGEDYHFSHALIRDGVYSSLLSSQRSALHKRAAGHFMDLDPILRAEHLDAAKDSGAAAAYLLATRQSNAALRYDVALRLSRRALELHAPHDVRLELMGLQGDALRELGDTDLSIATFEQALEMAGSDAEICRVNIGLAEGLRIVDRRDSG
;
A
#
# COMPACT_ATOMS: atom_id res chain seq x y z
N ALA A 1 31.29 -1.54 -3.86
CA ALA A 1 30.42 -1.79 -5.02
C ALA A 1 29.14 -0.92 -5.06
N LEU A 2 28.68 -0.34 -3.92
CA LEU A 2 27.46 0.50 -3.84
C LEU A 2 27.77 2.01 -3.73
N GLY A 3 29.04 2.42 -3.83
CA GLY A 3 29.43 3.83 -3.63
C GLY A 3 28.74 4.81 -4.59
N ASP A 4 28.73 4.49 -5.87
CA ASP A 4 28.13 5.32 -6.92
C ASP A 4 26.60 5.25 -6.94
N GLN A 5 26.01 4.24 -6.30
CA GLN A 5 24.56 4.01 -6.23
C GLN A 5 23.93 4.58 -4.94
N ARG A 6 24.74 5.20 -4.08
CA ARG A 6 24.28 5.77 -2.80
C ARG A 6 23.13 6.76 -2.97
N ILE A 7 23.17 7.53 -4.04
CA ILE A 7 22.16 8.54 -4.37
C ILE A 7 20.76 7.89 -4.59
N PHE A 8 20.71 6.78 -5.30
CA PHE A 8 19.47 6.04 -5.57
C PHE A 8 19.02 5.22 -4.36
N LEU A 9 19.98 4.68 -3.58
CA LEU A 9 19.69 3.95 -2.35
C LEU A 9 19.05 4.88 -1.30
N ASN A 10 19.56 6.09 -1.15
CA ASN A 10 18.99 7.08 -0.26
C ASN A 10 17.54 7.41 -0.64
N ASP A 11 17.26 7.55 -1.94
CA ASP A 11 15.89 7.80 -2.41
C ASP A 11 14.96 6.60 -2.19
N LEU A 12 15.43 5.39 -2.46
CA LEU A 12 14.67 4.16 -2.20
C LEU A 12 14.32 3.97 -0.72
N LEU A 13 15.18 4.45 0.19
CA LEU A 13 14.99 4.36 1.64
C LEU A 13 14.37 5.62 2.26
N ASP A 14 13.97 6.58 1.43
CA ASP A 14 13.47 7.90 1.85
C ASP A 14 14.43 8.63 2.81
N LEU A 15 15.75 8.49 2.58
CA LEU A 15 16.77 9.14 3.36
C LEU A 15 17.13 10.50 2.76
N LYS A 16 17.40 11.48 3.62
CA LYS A 16 17.83 12.82 3.19
C LYS A 16 19.14 12.75 2.41
N GLN A 17 19.11 13.28 1.17
CA GLN A 17 20.33 13.40 0.35
C GLN A 17 21.29 14.45 0.93
N PRO A 18 22.61 14.17 1.03
CA PRO A 18 23.62 15.19 1.26
C PRO A 18 23.61 16.25 0.14
N GLY A 19 23.97 17.50 0.46
CA GLY A 19 23.80 18.63 -0.47
C GLY A 19 24.37 18.42 -1.87
N GLU A 20 25.59 17.88 -2.00
CA GLU A 20 26.21 17.60 -3.31
C GLU A 20 25.44 16.52 -4.10
N LEU A 21 25.03 15.45 -3.43
CA LEU A 21 24.22 14.38 -4.04
C LEU A 21 22.81 14.87 -4.38
N ARG A 22 22.26 15.80 -3.60
CA ARG A 22 20.96 16.41 -3.89
C ARG A 22 20.98 17.14 -5.23
N ASN A 23 21.97 18.02 -5.45
CA ASN A 23 22.09 18.76 -6.70
C ASN A 23 22.23 17.84 -7.91
N LEU A 24 23.02 16.75 -7.75
CA LEU A 24 23.18 15.76 -8.82
C LEU A 24 21.86 15.01 -9.09
N TYR A 25 21.14 14.62 -8.04
CA TYR A 25 19.86 13.93 -8.17
C TYR A 25 18.79 14.80 -8.84
N ASP A 26 18.72 16.07 -8.46
CA ASP A 26 17.76 17.03 -9.00
C ASP A 26 18.05 17.35 -10.48
N ALA A 27 19.32 17.28 -10.91
CA ALA A 27 19.72 17.47 -12.31
C ALA A 27 19.42 16.26 -13.23
N MET A 28 19.12 15.09 -12.66
CA MET A 28 18.75 13.90 -13.45
C MET A 28 17.30 13.98 -13.92
N ASP A 29 17.03 13.48 -15.13
CA ASP A 29 15.67 13.22 -15.55
C ASP A 29 15.04 12.01 -14.80
N ASN A 30 13.72 11.91 -14.84
CA ASN A 30 12.99 10.86 -14.13
C ASN A 30 13.36 9.45 -14.63
N ARG A 31 13.63 9.30 -15.94
CA ARG A 31 14.04 8.03 -16.54
C ARG A 31 15.37 7.54 -15.96
N THR A 32 16.34 8.46 -15.83
CA THR A 32 17.66 8.18 -15.23
C THR A 32 17.53 7.81 -13.76
N ARG A 33 16.68 8.53 -13.00
CA ARG A 33 16.40 8.20 -11.58
C ARG A 33 15.81 6.81 -11.43
N ASN A 34 14.75 6.50 -12.18
CA ASN A 34 14.07 5.20 -12.10
C ASN A 34 14.99 4.06 -12.53
N ARG A 35 15.77 4.25 -13.59
CA ARG A 35 16.78 3.28 -14.01
C ARG A 35 17.84 3.06 -12.94
N GLY A 36 18.37 4.11 -12.33
CA GLY A 36 19.34 4.03 -11.26
C GLY A 36 18.83 3.31 -10.02
N LYS A 37 17.56 3.52 -9.65
CA LYS A 37 16.89 2.76 -8.58
C LYS A 37 16.83 1.26 -8.88
N LEU A 38 16.39 0.88 -10.08
CA LEU A 38 16.32 -0.52 -10.51
C LEU A 38 17.70 -1.19 -10.55
N GLU A 39 18.71 -0.48 -11.05
CA GLU A 39 20.10 -0.96 -11.05
C GLU A 39 20.63 -1.13 -9.61
N THR A 40 20.26 -0.24 -8.69
CA THR A 40 20.62 -0.34 -7.27
C THR A 40 19.98 -1.55 -6.61
N ILE A 41 18.69 -1.80 -6.83
CA ILE A 41 17.99 -3.01 -6.34
C ILE A 41 18.66 -4.26 -6.93
N THR A 42 18.99 -4.26 -8.21
CA THR A 42 19.68 -5.35 -8.87
C THR A 42 21.02 -5.66 -8.21
N ALA A 43 21.85 -4.64 -8.00
CA ALA A 43 23.15 -4.79 -7.37
C ALA A 43 23.04 -5.33 -5.93
N LEU A 44 22.02 -4.86 -5.19
CA LEU A 44 21.74 -5.33 -3.83
C LEU A 44 21.34 -6.82 -3.82
N VAL A 45 20.40 -7.22 -4.68
CA VAL A 45 19.94 -8.61 -4.78
C VAL A 45 21.10 -9.53 -5.16
N ARG A 46 21.92 -9.16 -6.13
CA ARG A 46 23.11 -9.93 -6.52
C ARG A 46 24.10 -10.08 -5.37
N ALA A 47 24.48 -8.97 -4.73
CA ALA A 47 25.44 -8.99 -3.64
C ALA A 47 24.97 -9.82 -2.43
N LEU A 48 23.67 -9.78 -2.12
CA LEU A 48 23.09 -10.59 -1.05
C LEU A 48 23.02 -12.07 -1.45
N SER A 49 22.61 -12.39 -2.69
CA SER A 49 22.50 -13.75 -3.19
C SER A 49 23.86 -14.49 -3.28
N GLU A 50 24.97 -13.75 -3.45
CA GLU A 50 26.32 -14.28 -3.39
C GLU A 50 26.70 -14.77 -1.98
N ARG A 51 26.17 -14.09 -0.93
CA ARG A 51 26.45 -14.43 0.47
C ARG A 51 25.62 -15.61 0.97
N SER A 52 24.33 -15.60 0.63
CA SER A 52 23.38 -16.64 1.02
C SER A 52 22.24 -16.72 0.02
N PRO A 53 21.55 -17.89 -0.13
CA PRO A 53 20.32 -17.98 -0.90
C PRO A 53 19.27 -17.00 -0.37
N LEU A 54 18.56 -16.32 -1.28
CA LEU A 54 17.53 -15.33 -0.95
C LEU A 54 16.14 -15.87 -1.25
N LEU A 55 15.20 -15.56 -0.38
CA LEU A 55 13.78 -15.61 -0.66
C LEU A 55 13.24 -14.19 -0.64
N LEU A 56 12.82 -13.72 -1.81
CA LEU A 56 12.13 -12.43 -1.97
C LEU A 56 10.64 -12.71 -2.08
N LYS A 57 9.82 -12.03 -1.28
CA LYS A 57 8.38 -12.20 -1.26
C LYS A 57 7.70 -10.87 -1.55
N VAL A 58 6.84 -10.85 -2.57
CA VAL A 58 5.96 -9.72 -2.89
C VAL A 58 4.52 -10.22 -2.84
N GLU A 59 3.75 -9.68 -1.92
CA GLU A 59 2.38 -10.13 -1.66
C GLU A 59 1.36 -9.17 -2.26
N ASP A 60 0.18 -9.73 -2.57
CA ASP A 60 -1.02 -8.99 -2.96
C ASP A 60 -0.83 -8.10 -4.21
N LEU A 61 -0.16 -8.62 -5.23
CA LEU A 61 0.11 -7.91 -6.49
C LEU A 61 -1.15 -7.39 -7.20
N HIS A 62 -2.32 -7.92 -6.89
CA HIS A 62 -3.59 -7.41 -7.43
C HIS A 62 -3.90 -5.96 -7.01
N TRP A 63 -3.13 -5.37 -6.09
CA TRP A 63 -3.21 -3.96 -5.72
C TRP A 63 -2.09 -3.10 -6.34
N ALA A 64 -1.16 -3.75 -7.08
CA ALA A 64 -0.04 -3.05 -7.68
C ALA A 64 -0.49 -2.19 -8.87
N ASP A 65 0.09 -1.00 -8.99
CA ASP A 65 -0.03 -0.19 -10.20
C ASP A 65 0.91 -0.69 -11.33
N ALA A 66 0.74 -0.16 -12.52
CA ALA A 66 1.53 -0.56 -13.69
C ALA A 66 3.04 -0.33 -13.49
N GLY A 67 3.45 0.73 -12.79
CA GLY A 67 4.86 1.04 -12.53
C GLY A 67 5.51 0.01 -11.61
N LEU A 68 4.79 -0.40 -10.55
CA LEU A 68 5.24 -1.46 -9.65
C LEU A 68 5.32 -2.81 -10.37
N LEU A 69 4.32 -3.14 -11.20
CA LEU A 69 4.30 -4.39 -11.99
C LEU A 69 5.50 -4.47 -12.95
N LEU A 70 5.87 -3.38 -13.61
CA LEU A 70 7.09 -3.32 -14.44
C LEU A 70 8.36 -3.50 -13.61
N SER A 71 8.42 -2.92 -12.42
CA SER A 71 9.55 -3.08 -11.49
C SER A 71 9.68 -4.54 -11.03
N VAL A 72 8.55 -5.21 -10.75
CA VAL A 72 8.51 -6.64 -10.41
C VAL A 72 8.95 -7.50 -11.60
N ALA A 73 8.50 -7.21 -12.82
CA ALA A 73 8.95 -7.93 -14.02
C ALA A 73 10.46 -7.79 -14.24
N PHE A 74 11.02 -6.62 -13.98
CA PHE A 74 12.46 -6.42 -14.00
C PHE A 74 13.18 -7.25 -12.92
N LEU A 75 12.63 -7.30 -11.71
CA LEU A 75 13.16 -8.10 -10.61
C LEU A 75 13.16 -9.60 -10.94
N VAL A 76 12.14 -10.11 -11.64
CA VAL A 76 12.08 -11.49 -12.15
C VAL A 76 13.30 -11.82 -13.01
N LYS A 77 13.66 -10.91 -13.95
CA LYS A 77 14.87 -11.11 -14.78
C LYS A 77 16.16 -11.18 -13.96
N VAL A 78 16.25 -10.37 -12.92
CA VAL A 78 17.43 -10.33 -12.05
C VAL A 78 17.55 -11.61 -11.25
N VAL A 79 16.46 -12.06 -10.65
CA VAL A 79 16.40 -13.26 -9.80
C VAL A 79 16.73 -14.52 -10.58
N GLY A 80 16.32 -14.62 -11.84
CA GLY A 80 16.65 -15.74 -12.73
C GLY A 80 18.15 -16.02 -12.91
N ASN A 81 19.01 -15.03 -12.59
CA ASN A 81 20.46 -15.14 -12.65
C ASN A 81 21.15 -15.09 -11.28
N CYS A 82 20.40 -15.28 -10.19
CA CYS A 82 20.87 -15.20 -8.82
C CYS A 82 20.54 -16.48 -8.05
N ARG A 83 21.22 -16.69 -6.93
CA ARG A 83 20.82 -17.74 -5.95
C ARG A 83 19.63 -17.23 -5.12
N ALA A 84 18.49 -17.03 -5.79
CA ALA A 84 17.32 -16.40 -5.18
C ALA A 84 16.03 -17.02 -5.74
N ILE A 85 14.98 -16.99 -4.92
CA ILE A 85 13.61 -17.30 -5.31
C ILE A 85 12.79 -16.03 -5.11
N LEU A 86 11.99 -15.66 -6.09
CA LEU A 86 10.98 -14.61 -5.99
C LEU A 86 9.60 -15.27 -5.90
N LEU A 87 8.95 -15.09 -4.76
CA LEU A 87 7.58 -15.56 -4.52
C LEU A 87 6.64 -14.38 -4.68
N LEU A 88 5.71 -14.51 -5.61
CA LEU A 88 4.67 -13.51 -5.89
C LEU A 88 3.32 -14.08 -5.48
N THR A 89 2.48 -13.31 -4.80
CA THR A 89 1.10 -13.70 -4.53
C THR A 89 0.11 -12.72 -5.15
N THR A 90 -0.96 -13.27 -5.73
CA THR A 90 -2.05 -12.49 -6.32
C THR A 90 -3.37 -13.23 -6.14
N ARG A 91 -4.49 -12.63 -6.56
CA ARG A 91 -5.81 -13.26 -6.58
C ARG A 91 -6.18 -13.61 -8.02
N LEU A 92 -6.71 -14.82 -8.25
CA LEU A 92 -7.15 -15.29 -9.57
C LEU A 92 -8.16 -14.32 -10.23
N ALA A 93 -9.09 -13.77 -9.45
CA ALA A 93 -10.15 -12.88 -9.98
C ALA A 93 -9.64 -11.50 -10.46
N ALA A 94 -8.41 -11.12 -10.09
CA ALA A 94 -7.82 -9.82 -10.41
C ALA A 94 -6.30 -9.98 -10.60
N ASP A 95 -5.89 -11.01 -11.35
CA ASP A 95 -4.48 -11.30 -11.58
C ASP A 95 -3.90 -10.28 -12.57
N PRO A 96 -2.96 -9.43 -12.15
CA PRO A 96 -2.30 -8.47 -13.03
C PRO A 96 -1.14 -9.08 -13.82
N LEU A 97 -0.82 -10.36 -13.58
CA LEU A 97 0.27 -11.09 -14.24
C LEU A 97 -0.21 -11.72 -15.55
N ASP A 98 -0.72 -10.91 -16.45
CA ASP A 98 -1.24 -11.31 -17.75
C ASP A 98 -0.13 -11.62 -18.78
N ALA A 99 -0.54 -11.93 -20.01
CA ALA A 99 0.41 -12.26 -21.08
C ALA A 99 1.32 -11.08 -21.44
N GLU A 100 0.84 -9.84 -21.31
CA GLU A 100 1.64 -8.64 -21.56
C GLU A 100 2.71 -8.48 -20.49
N TRP A 101 2.36 -8.63 -19.22
CA TRP A 101 3.31 -8.60 -18.11
C TRP A 101 4.37 -9.71 -18.27
N HIS A 102 3.97 -10.93 -18.64
CA HIS A 102 4.92 -12.01 -18.94
C HIS A 102 5.92 -11.64 -20.04
N GLY A 103 5.51 -10.85 -21.03
CA GLY A 103 6.40 -10.30 -22.06
C GLY A 103 7.54 -9.46 -21.46
N TYR A 104 7.28 -8.73 -20.41
CA TYR A 104 8.30 -7.91 -19.74
C TYR A 104 9.29 -8.71 -18.89
N THR A 105 9.03 -9.97 -18.56
CA THR A 105 9.95 -10.81 -17.78
C THR A 105 11.14 -11.34 -18.60
N GLY A 106 11.10 -11.18 -19.94
CA GLY A 106 12.19 -11.60 -20.83
C GLY A 106 12.37 -13.10 -20.92
N GLY A 107 11.31 -13.90 -20.73
CA GLY A 107 11.36 -15.36 -20.79
C GLY A 107 11.98 -16.02 -19.56
N ALA A 108 12.07 -15.32 -18.43
CA ALA A 108 12.51 -15.93 -17.18
C ALA A 108 11.55 -17.08 -16.77
N PRO A 109 12.05 -18.20 -16.24
CA PRO A 109 11.20 -19.31 -15.83
C PRO A 109 10.27 -18.89 -14.68
N LEU A 110 8.98 -19.09 -14.88
CA LEU A 110 7.93 -18.82 -13.91
C LEU A 110 7.10 -20.08 -13.71
N ALA A 111 6.79 -20.43 -12.48
CA ALA A 111 5.86 -21.49 -12.12
C ALA A 111 4.65 -20.85 -11.41
N THR A 112 3.46 -21.05 -11.96
CA THR A 112 2.21 -20.64 -11.33
C THR A 112 1.65 -21.82 -10.55
N ILE A 113 1.25 -21.57 -9.30
CA ILE A 113 0.61 -22.54 -8.41
C ILE A 113 -0.74 -21.97 -8.01
N ASP A 114 -1.80 -22.56 -8.51
CA ASP A 114 -3.16 -22.20 -8.12
C ASP A 114 -3.50 -22.91 -6.81
N LEU A 115 -3.71 -22.13 -5.76
CA LEU A 115 -4.13 -22.63 -4.45
C LEU A 115 -5.65 -22.81 -4.44
N GLY A 116 -6.10 -24.04 -4.42
CA GLY A 116 -7.51 -24.41 -4.20
C GLY A 116 -7.91 -24.36 -2.73
N ALA A 117 -9.18 -24.75 -2.48
CA ALA A 117 -9.63 -25.00 -1.11
C ALA A 117 -8.82 -26.18 -0.51
N MET A 118 -8.46 -26.04 0.76
CA MET A 118 -7.78 -27.10 1.54
C MET A 118 -8.62 -28.36 1.58
N ASP A 119 -8.01 -29.51 1.32
CA ASP A 119 -8.68 -30.79 1.49
C ASP A 119 -8.79 -31.20 2.98
N ARG A 120 -9.51 -32.31 3.24
CA ARG A 120 -9.73 -32.76 4.62
C ARG A 120 -8.43 -33.20 5.31
N ALA A 121 -7.47 -33.75 4.57
CA ALA A 121 -6.20 -34.23 5.15
C ALA A 121 -5.30 -33.05 5.53
N GLU A 122 -5.25 -32.03 4.68
CA GLU A 122 -4.56 -30.76 4.93
C GLU A 122 -5.19 -30.01 6.11
N ALA A 123 -6.54 -29.98 6.18
CA ALA A 123 -7.28 -29.36 7.28
C ALA A 123 -7.00 -30.06 8.61
N LEU A 124 -6.96 -31.40 8.63
CA LEU A 124 -6.55 -32.17 9.80
C LEU A 124 -5.09 -31.95 10.19
N HIS A 125 -4.20 -31.73 9.20
CA HIS A 125 -2.81 -31.41 9.47
C HIS A 125 -2.70 -30.05 10.18
N LEU A 126 -3.38 -29.03 9.66
CA LEU A 126 -3.46 -27.70 10.31
C LEU A 126 -4.04 -27.79 11.73
N ALA A 127 -5.09 -28.61 11.94
CA ALA A 127 -5.71 -28.75 13.24
C ALA A 127 -4.77 -29.35 14.31
N ARG A 128 -3.75 -30.12 13.95
CA ARG A 128 -2.74 -30.66 14.88
C ARG A 128 -1.88 -29.57 15.54
N GLU A 129 -1.79 -28.38 14.93
CA GLU A 129 -1.08 -27.23 15.52
C GLU A 129 -1.86 -26.63 16.73
N PHE A 130 -3.11 -27.08 16.96
CA PHE A 130 -4.00 -26.62 18.02
C PHE A 130 -4.37 -27.81 18.95
N PRO A 131 -3.44 -28.21 19.84
CA PRO A 131 -3.68 -29.34 20.72
C PRO A 131 -4.74 -29.02 21.79
N GLY A 132 -5.44 -30.05 22.25
CA GLY A 132 -6.40 -29.92 23.36
C GLY A 132 -7.86 -29.70 22.95
N ILE A 133 -8.14 -29.60 21.63
CA ILE A 133 -9.51 -29.46 21.11
C ILE A 133 -10.14 -30.87 20.96
N GLU A 134 -11.39 -31.01 21.37
CA GLU A 134 -12.14 -32.22 21.20
C GLU A 134 -12.29 -32.66 19.73
N PRO A 135 -12.09 -33.95 19.36
CA PRO A 135 -12.10 -34.40 17.98
C PRO A 135 -13.36 -34.07 17.19
N ASP A 136 -14.53 -34.15 17.85
CA ASP A 136 -15.84 -33.84 17.25
C ASP A 136 -15.94 -32.35 16.93
N LEU A 137 -15.39 -31.48 17.79
CA LEU A 137 -15.33 -30.04 17.53
C LEU A 137 -14.36 -29.72 16.40
N VAL A 138 -13.19 -30.38 16.33
CA VAL A 138 -12.25 -30.26 15.21
C VAL A 138 -12.95 -30.61 13.89
N THR A 139 -13.69 -31.71 13.87
CA THR A 139 -14.44 -32.12 12.67
C THR A 139 -15.47 -31.08 12.26
N THR A 140 -16.22 -30.55 13.21
CA THR A 140 -17.19 -29.46 12.97
C THR A 140 -16.53 -28.19 12.44
N CYS A 141 -15.38 -27.82 12.99
CA CYS A 141 -14.58 -26.65 12.51
C CYS A 141 -14.11 -26.84 11.06
N ILE A 142 -13.64 -28.04 10.71
CA ILE A 142 -13.19 -28.36 9.34
C ILE A 142 -14.35 -28.27 8.35
N GLU A 143 -15.50 -28.84 8.67
CA GLU A 143 -16.68 -28.78 7.82
C GLU A 143 -17.17 -27.34 7.61
N ARG A 144 -17.18 -26.55 8.67
CA ARG A 144 -17.58 -25.14 8.62
C ARG A 144 -16.58 -24.26 7.86
N ALA A 145 -15.30 -24.55 7.97
CA ALA A 145 -14.25 -23.80 7.28
C ALA A 145 -14.34 -23.93 5.77
N GLY A 146 -14.95 -25.01 5.24
CA GLY A 146 -15.17 -25.18 3.80
C GLY A 146 -13.87 -25.14 2.99
N GLY A 147 -12.76 -25.62 3.57
CA GLY A 147 -11.43 -25.57 2.94
C GLY A 147 -10.70 -24.22 3.03
N ASN A 148 -11.23 -23.25 3.76
CA ASN A 148 -10.53 -21.98 3.98
C ASN A 148 -9.59 -22.09 5.19
N PRO A 149 -8.23 -22.02 4.97
CA PRO A 149 -7.26 -22.19 6.06
C PRO A 149 -7.41 -21.17 7.17
N LEU A 150 -7.59 -19.88 6.79
CA LEU A 150 -7.72 -18.81 7.78
C LEU A 150 -9.00 -18.98 8.62
N TYR A 151 -10.10 -19.39 7.99
CA TYR A 151 -11.35 -19.58 8.70
C TYR A 151 -11.21 -20.76 9.67
N LEU A 152 -10.56 -21.86 9.24
CA LEU A 152 -10.28 -22.99 10.11
C LEU A 152 -9.39 -22.58 11.30
N GLU A 153 -8.32 -21.88 11.05
CA GLU A 153 -7.43 -21.38 12.12
C GLU A 153 -8.21 -20.53 13.14
N GLN A 154 -9.07 -19.63 12.68
CA GLN A 154 -9.86 -18.78 13.56
C GLN A 154 -10.90 -19.57 14.37
N LEU A 155 -11.50 -20.60 13.79
CA LEU A 155 -12.40 -21.52 14.51
C LEU A 155 -11.65 -22.29 15.60
N LEU A 156 -10.51 -22.88 15.26
CA LEU A 156 -9.69 -23.67 16.19
C LEU A 156 -9.14 -22.83 17.35
N ARG A 157 -8.70 -21.60 17.09
CA ARG A 157 -8.24 -20.68 18.13
C ARG A 157 -9.31 -20.28 19.14
N ASN A 158 -10.59 -20.37 18.75
CA ASN A 158 -11.70 -20.02 19.61
C ASN A 158 -12.51 -21.25 20.03
N ALA A 159 -11.94 -22.44 19.92
CA ALA A 159 -12.62 -23.69 20.19
C ALA A 159 -13.23 -23.77 21.61
N ASP A 160 -12.54 -23.21 22.62
CA ASP A 160 -13.01 -23.17 24.00
C ASP A 160 -14.29 -22.33 24.15
N GLU A 161 -14.41 -21.22 23.45
CA GLU A 161 -15.63 -20.39 23.48
C GLU A 161 -16.76 -21.02 22.67
N LEU A 162 -16.40 -21.78 21.62
CA LEU A 162 -17.38 -22.46 20.76
C LEU A 162 -18.04 -23.69 21.41
N GLN A 163 -17.44 -24.27 22.47
CA GLN A 163 -18.05 -25.36 23.25
C GLN A 163 -19.30 -24.90 24.01
N SER A 164 -19.43 -23.62 24.32
CA SER A 164 -20.51 -23.04 25.11
C SER A 164 -21.59 -22.32 24.30
N GLY A 165 -21.46 -22.21 22.96
CA GLY A 165 -22.39 -21.44 22.13
C GLY A 165 -22.53 -21.95 20.70
N GLU A 166 -23.36 -21.26 19.90
CA GLU A 166 -23.46 -21.51 18.46
C GLU A 166 -22.18 -21.08 17.74
N ILE A 167 -21.61 -22.00 16.93
CA ILE A 167 -20.46 -21.68 16.10
C ILE A 167 -20.85 -20.65 15.03
N PRO A 168 -20.24 -19.46 14.98
CA PRO A 168 -20.56 -18.45 13.97
C PRO A 168 -20.42 -19.01 12.55
N GLY A 169 -21.41 -18.77 11.71
CA GLY A 169 -21.45 -19.30 10.34
C GLY A 169 -20.50 -18.60 9.37
N THR A 170 -19.84 -17.51 9.79
CA THR A 170 -18.96 -16.70 8.93
C THR A 170 -17.73 -16.25 9.69
N LEU A 171 -16.64 -16.03 8.96
CA LEU A 171 -15.39 -15.44 9.51
C LEU A 171 -15.67 -14.09 10.21
N GLN A 172 -16.57 -13.29 9.65
CA GLN A 172 -16.94 -12.00 10.24
C GLN A 172 -17.63 -12.16 11.60
N GLY A 173 -18.47 -13.19 11.75
CA GLY A 173 -19.09 -13.53 13.03
C GLY A 173 -18.07 -13.93 14.10
N ILE A 174 -17.03 -14.67 13.72
CA ILE A 174 -15.94 -15.02 14.65
C ILE A 174 -15.15 -13.77 15.06
N ILE A 175 -14.80 -12.92 14.10
CA ILE A 175 -14.07 -11.67 14.41
C ILE A 175 -14.90 -10.80 15.36
N GLN A 176 -16.22 -10.74 15.15
CA GLN A 176 -17.11 -9.99 16.04
C GLN A 176 -17.16 -10.60 17.45
N ALA A 177 -17.31 -11.91 17.56
CA ALA A 177 -17.31 -12.60 18.87
C ALA A 177 -16.00 -12.36 19.63
N ARG A 178 -14.85 -12.45 18.91
CA ARG A 178 -13.54 -12.15 19.51
C ARG A 178 -13.41 -10.70 19.95
N LEU A 179 -13.93 -9.75 19.17
CA LEU A 179 -13.98 -8.35 19.57
C LEU A 179 -14.79 -8.15 20.85
N ASP A 180 -15.93 -8.84 20.95
CA ASP A 180 -16.82 -8.70 22.10
C ASP A 180 -16.24 -9.33 23.37
N ALA A 181 -15.41 -10.35 23.26
CA ALA A 181 -14.68 -10.96 24.35
C ALA A 181 -13.49 -10.13 24.88
N LEU A 182 -12.96 -9.16 24.06
CA LEU A 182 -11.85 -8.34 24.48
C LEU A 182 -12.23 -7.38 25.62
N PRO A 183 -11.29 -7.10 26.56
CA PRO A 183 -11.39 -5.97 27.46
C PRO A 183 -11.65 -4.67 26.70
N ALA A 184 -12.42 -3.75 27.26
CA ALA A 184 -12.89 -2.54 26.58
C ALA A 184 -11.77 -1.69 25.97
N LEU A 185 -10.61 -1.62 26.66
CA LEU A 185 -9.45 -0.85 26.16
C LEU A 185 -8.79 -1.54 24.97
N ASP A 186 -8.64 -2.87 25.02
CA ASP A 186 -8.02 -3.66 23.94
C ASP A 186 -8.92 -3.70 22.71
N ARG A 187 -10.24 -3.82 22.90
CA ARG A 187 -11.22 -3.67 21.81
C ARG A 187 -11.09 -2.32 21.13
N LYS A 188 -11.03 -1.24 21.91
CA LYS A 188 -10.85 0.11 21.36
C LYS A 188 -9.49 0.26 20.65
N ALA A 189 -8.42 -0.32 21.19
CA ALA A 189 -7.11 -0.32 20.58
C ALA A 189 -7.13 -1.03 19.21
N LEU A 190 -7.74 -2.19 19.12
CA LEU A 190 -7.85 -2.93 17.88
C LEU A 190 -8.70 -2.19 16.83
N GLN A 191 -9.78 -1.52 17.25
CA GLN A 191 -10.60 -0.66 16.40
C GLN A 191 -9.80 0.53 15.87
N VAL A 192 -9.01 1.19 16.70
CA VAL A 192 -8.10 2.28 16.29
C VAL A 192 -7.03 1.76 15.33
N ALA A 193 -6.43 0.62 15.64
CA ALA A 193 -5.43 -0.03 14.79
C ALA A 193 -5.99 -0.31 13.38
N SER A 194 -7.26 -0.75 13.26
CA SER A 194 -7.88 -1.03 11.96
C SER A 194 -8.00 0.20 11.05
N ILE A 195 -8.09 1.39 11.64
CA ILE A 195 -8.08 2.68 10.93
C ILE A 195 -6.68 3.02 10.41
N LEU A 196 -5.63 2.73 11.21
CA LEU A 196 -4.25 3.03 10.84
C LEU A 196 -3.71 2.15 9.71
N GLY A 197 -4.32 1.00 9.46
CA GLY A 197 -3.95 0.13 8.34
C GLY A 197 -3.52 -1.27 8.77
N GLN A 198 -2.99 -2.05 7.81
CA GLN A 198 -2.51 -3.41 8.07
C GLN A 198 -1.27 -3.42 8.96
N ARG A 199 -0.36 -2.50 8.74
CA ARG A 199 0.79 -2.20 9.60
C ARG A 199 0.60 -0.82 10.22
N PHE A 200 0.90 -0.68 11.49
CA PHE A 200 0.71 0.57 12.21
C PHE A 200 1.76 0.74 13.31
N SER A 201 2.15 1.98 13.56
CA SER A 201 3.13 2.27 14.60
C SER A 201 2.51 2.22 15.99
N SER A 202 3.30 1.73 16.96
CA SER A 202 2.92 1.74 18.37
C SER A 202 2.66 3.16 18.87
N ALA A 203 3.45 4.13 18.39
CA ALA A 203 3.31 5.55 18.72
C ALA A 203 1.98 6.14 18.21
N ALA A 204 1.61 5.87 16.94
CA ALA A 204 0.34 6.34 16.38
C ALA A 204 -0.85 5.71 17.12
N LEU A 205 -0.79 4.41 17.44
CA LEU A 205 -1.83 3.74 18.23
C LEU A 205 -2.00 4.41 19.60
N ALA A 206 -0.91 4.63 20.34
CA ALA A 206 -0.92 5.28 21.65
C ALA A 206 -1.48 6.72 21.59
N ALA A 207 -1.07 7.49 20.59
CA ALA A 207 -1.55 8.86 20.37
C ALA A 207 -3.06 8.91 20.07
N LEU A 208 -3.54 8.02 19.19
CA LEU A 208 -4.97 7.94 18.87
C LEU A 208 -5.81 7.35 20.02
N LEU A 209 -5.24 6.53 20.89
CA LEU A 209 -5.91 6.08 22.11
C LEU A 209 -5.94 7.18 23.18
N GLY A 210 -4.99 8.13 23.14
CA GLY A 210 -4.72 9.06 24.24
C GLY A 210 -4.12 8.36 25.47
N ARG A 211 -3.42 7.22 25.27
CA ARG A 211 -2.85 6.38 26.33
C ARG A 211 -1.45 5.94 25.89
N TYR A 212 -0.45 6.68 26.29
CA TYR A 212 0.96 6.39 25.98
C TYR A 212 1.55 5.22 26.79
N ASP A 213 0.84 4.79 27.83
CA ASP A 213 1.13 3.63 28.68
C ASP A 213 0.48 2.32 28.19
N TYR A 214 -0.28 2.37 27.08
CA TYR A 214 -0.96 1.19 26.54
C TYR A 214 0.02 0.13 26.06
N ARG A 215 -0.22 -1.12 26.45
CA ARG A 215 0.51 -2.31 26.00
C ARG A 215 -0.46 -3.25 25.32
N ALA A 216 -0.05 -3.74 24.17
CA ALA A 216 -0.90 -4.61 23.33
C ALA A 216 -0.79 -6.12 23.69
N ASP A 217 -0.40 -6.45 24.92
CA ASP A 217 -0.09 -7.82 25.35
C ASP A 217 -1.28 -8.79 25.12
N VAL A 218 -2.51 -8.33 25.37
CA VAL A 218 -3.74 -9.13 25.13
C VAL A 218 -3.92 -9.36 23.62
N LEU A 219 -3.74 -8.35 22.78
CA LEU A 219 -3.91 -8.49 21.34
C LEU A 219 -2.84 -9.39 20.71
N LEU A 220 -1.63 -9.38 21.26
CA LEU A 220 -0.53 -10.26 20.87
C LEU A 220 -0.80 -11.71 21.29
N SER A 221 -1.19 -11.94 22.55
CA SER A 221 -1.47 -13.28 23.07
C SER A 221 -2.62 -13.97 22.34
N GLN A 222 -3.62 -13.20 21.91
CA GLN A 222 -4.73 -13.69 21.11
C GLN A 222 -4.41 -13.77 19.60
N ALA A 223 -3.16 -13.50 19.17
CA ALA A 223 -2.73 -13.51 17.79
C ALA A 223 -3.63 -12.67 16.84
N LEU A 224 -4.20 -11.57 17.35
CA LEU A 224 -4.93 -10.59 16.54
C LEU A 224 -3.96 -9.68 15.78
N ILE A 225 -2.85 -9.36 16.43
CA ILE A 225 -1.73 -8.63 15.87
C ILE A 225 -0.42 -9.37 16.13
N ARG A 226 0.63 -9.01 15.39
CA ARG A 226 2.00 -9.53 15.55
C ARG A 226 2.99 -8.36 15.61
N PRO A 227 4.14 -8.54 16.28
CA PRO A 227 5.18 -7.51 16.28
C PRO A 227 5.85 -7.39 14.89
N ALA A 228 6.24 -6.18 14.51
CA ALA A 228 6.98 -5.86 13.30
C ALA A 228 8.07 -4.82 13.62
N GLY A 229 9.13 -5.23 14.32
CA GLY A 229 10.11 -4.35 14.92
C GLY A 229 9.53 -3.64 16.15
N GLU A 230 9.54 -2.30 16.13
CA GLU A 230 8.89 -1.45 17.16
C GLU A 230 7.39 -1.23 16.89
N ASP A 231 6.91 -1.66 15.73
CA ASP A 231 5.54 -1.51 15.26
C ASP A 231 4.75 -2.81 15.40
N TYR A 232 3.50 -2.77 14.96
CA TYR A 232 2.61 -3.91 14.88
C TYR A 232 2.03 -4.06 13.48
N HIS A 233 1.61 -5.29 13.16
CA HIS A 233 0.75 -5.55 12.02
C HIS A 233 -0.38 -6.51 12.42
N PHE A 234 -1.52 -6.41 11.75
CA PHE A 234 -2.57 -7.42 11.90
C PHE A 234 -2.07 -8.78 11.44
N SER A 235 -2.42 -9.83 12.17
CA SER A 235 -2.00 -11.19 11.81
C SER A 235 -2.51 -11.60 10.41
N HIS A 236 -3.68 -11.08 10.01
CA HIS A 236 -4.26 -11.24 8.68
C HIS A 236 -5.07 -10.00 8.29
N ALA A 237 -5.04 -9.65 6.98
CA ALA A 237 -5.80 -8.51 6.45
C ALA A 237 -7.31 -8.65 6.73
N LEU A 238 -7.85 -9.86 6.63
CA LEU A 238 -9.27 -10.13 6.92
C LEU A 238 -9.67 -9.85 8.38
N ILE A 239 -8.76 -9.98 9.34
CA ILE A 239 -9.01 -9.58 10.73
C ILE A 239 -9.16 -8.06 10.80
N ARG A 240 -8.21 -7.33 10.21
CA ARG A 240 -8.28 -5.86 10.11
C ARG A 240 -9.59 -5.42 9.45
N ASP A 241 -9.95 -6.01 8.32
CA ASP A 241 -11.13 -5.64 7.54
C ASP A 241 -12.43 -5.97 8.31
N GLY A 242 -12.46 -7.08 9.02
CA GLY A 242 -13.57 -7.47 9.91
C GLY A 242 -13.75 -6.47 11.06
N VAL A 243 -12.65 -6.08 11.73
CA VAL A 243 -12.66 -5.05 12.77
C VAL A 243 -13.10 -3.70 12.23
N TYR A 244 -12.56 -3.29 11.09
CA TYR A 244 -12.91 -2.03 10.42
C TYR A 244 -14.39 -1.98 10.03
N SER A 245 -14.92 -3.07 9.47
CA SER A 245 -16.33 -3.16 9.07
C SER A 245 -17.31 -3.22 10.25
N SER A 246 -16.86 -3.68 11.42
CA SER A 246 -17.67 -3.66 12.65
C SER A 246 -17.94 -2.26 13.20
N LEU A 247 -17.13 -1.29 12.83
CA LEU A 247 -17.31 0.11 13.23
C LEU A 247 -18.48 0.75 12.48
N LEU A 248 -19.31 1.49 13.19
CA LEU A 248 -20.33 2.35 12.58
C LEU A 248 -19.68 3.43 11.70
N SER A 249 -20.34 3.83 10.63
CA SER A 249 -19.82 4.85 9.70
C SER A 249 -19.42 6.16 10.40
N SER A 250 -20.19 6.59 11.37
CA SER A 250 -19.88 7.78 12.19
C SER A 250 -18.61 7.60 13.04
N GLN A 251 -18.42 6.41 13.61
CA GLN A 251 -17.23 6.08 14.40
C GLN A 251 -15.99 6.03 13.51
N ARG A 252 -16.10 5.37 12.33
CA ARG A 252 -15.03 5.34 11.34
C ARG A 252 -14.59 6.75 10.94
N SER A 253 -15.57 7.60 10.56
CA SER A 253 -15.30 8.98 10.18
C SER A 253 -14.61 9.76 11.32
N ALA A 254 -15.08 9.63 12.55
CA ALA A 254 -14.48 10.29 13.71
C ALA A 254 -13.03 9.81 13.98
N LEU A 255 -12.77 8.51 13.87
CA LEU A 255 -11.44 7.95 14.05
C LEU A 255 -10.49 8.37 12.93
N HIS A 256 -10.94 8.37 11.67
CA HIS A 256 -10.15 8.87 10.55
C HIS A 256 -9.81 10.37 10.69
N LYS A 257 -10.75 11.22 11.15
CA LYS A 257 -10.47 12.64 11.45
C LYS A 257 -9.38 12.79 12.53
N ARG A 258 -9.43 11.96 13.57
CA ARG A 258 -8.39 11.96 14.61
C ARG A 258 -7.03 11.53 14.05
N ALA A 259 -7.01 10.50 13.21
CA ALA A 259 -5.80 10.07 12.53
C ALA A 259 -5.24 11.16 11.60
N ALA A 260 -6.09 11.82 10.82
CA ALA A 260 -5.69 12.97 10.00
C ALA A 260 -5.08 14.12 10.83
N GLY A 261 -5.62 14.37 12.02
CA GLY A 261 -5.05 15.34 12.96
C GLY A 261 -3.67 14.91 13.48
N HIS A 262 -3.48 13.63 13.77
CA HIS A 262 -2.19 13.09 14.19
C HIS A 262 -1.13 13.24 13.09
N PHE A 263 -1.49 12.96 11.83
CA PHE A 263 -0.57 13.04 10.70
C PHE A 263 -0.41 14.44 10.11
N MET A 264 -1.01 15.48 10.71
CA MET A 264 -1.02 16.84 10.15
C MET A 264 0.37 17.34 9.75
N ASP A 265 1.34 17.18 10.63
CA ASP A 265 2.72 17.65 10.44
C ASP A 265 3.71 16.49 10.23
N LEU A 266 3.24 15.24 10.27
CA LEU A 266 4.07 14.05 10.17
C LEU A 266 4.08 13.46 8.76
N ASP A 267 2.92 13.31 8.15
CA ASP A 267 2.77 12.66 6.84
C ASP A 267 1.54 13.25 6.09
N PRO A 268 1.78 14.14 5.11
CA PRO A 268 0.70 14.76 4.35
C PRO A 268 -0.12 13.78 3.52
N ILE A 269 0.47 12.65 3.08
CA ILE A 269 -0.22 11.64 2.30
C ILE A 269 -1.22 10.90 3.20
N LEU A 270 -0.75 10.38 4.34
CA LEU A 270 -1.62 9.71 5.30
C LEU A 270 -2.72 10.65 5.83
N ARG A 271 -2.38 11.93 6.04
CA ARG A 271 -3.40 12.94 6.40
C ARG A 271 -4.49 13.03 5.34
N ALA A 272 -4.13 13.16 4.07
CA ALA A 272 -5.09 13.29 2.97
C ALA A 272 -5.95 12.02 2.83
N GLU A 273 -5.35 10.84 2.87
CA GLU A 273 -6.04 9.56 2.81
C GLU A 273 -7.02 9.37 3.98
N HIS A 274 -6.65 9.80 5.17
CA HIS A 274 -7.56 9.74 6.32
C HIS A 274 -8.70 10.76 6.23
N LEU A 275 -8.48 11.96 5.71
CA LEU A 275 -9.57 12.93 5.48
C LEU A 275 -10.54 12.43 4.40
N ASP A 276 -10.02 11.79 3.35
CA ASP A 276 -10.83 11.18 2.30
C ASP A 276 -11.68 10.03 2.84
N ALA A 277 -11.08 9.12 3.59
CA ALA A 277 -11.79 8.02 4.25
C ALA A 277 -12.85 8.51 5.26
N ALA A 278 -12.61 9.67 5.87
CA ALA A 278 -13.60 10.37 6.72
C ALA A 278 -14.70 11.06 5.92
N LYS A 279 -14.59 11.14 4.59
CA LYS A 279 -15.45 11.97 3.72
C LYS A 279 -15.45 13.44 4.14
N ASP A 280 -14.30 13.94 4.56
CA ASP A 280 -14.13 15.33 4.99
C ASP A 280 -13.95 16.25 3.79
N SER A 281 -14.61 17.42 3.80
CA SER A 281 -14.50 18.40 2.72
C SER A 281 -13.10 18.99 2.54
N GLY A 282 -12.23 18.87 3.53
CA GLY A 282 -10.83 19.27 3.46
C GLY A 282 -9.90 18.27 2.76
N ALA A 283 -10.41 17.09 2.35
CA ALA A 283 -9.59 16.04 1.74
C ALA A 283 -8.89 16.50 0.46
N ALA A 284 -9.59 17.18 -0.45
CA ALA A 284 -9.02 17.67 -1.70
C ALA A 284 -7.86 18.66 -1.48
N ALA A 285 -8.00 19.57 -0.52
CA ALA A 285 -6.93 20.52 -0.15
C ALA A 285 -5.73 19.80 0.49
N ALA A 286 -5.97 18.76 1.29
CA ALA A 286 -4.90 17.95 1.87
C ALA A 286 -4.16 17.16 0.80
N TYR A 287 -4.85 16.59 -0.17
CA TYR A 287 -4.24 15.95 -1.33
C TYR A 287 -3.43 16.93 -2.18
N LEU A 288 -3.92 18.17 -2.36
CA LEU A 288 -3.14 19.20 -3.06
C LEU A 288 -1.80 19.45 -2.37
N LEU A 289 -1.80 19.58 -1.04
CA LEU A 289 -0.55 19.74 -0.29
C LEU A 289 0.39 18.53 -0.46
N ALA A 290 -0.14 17.32 -0.35
CA ALA A 290 0.63 16.09 -0.54
C ALA A 290 1.19 15.97 -1.98
N THR A 291 0.41 16.36 -2.98
CA THR A 291 0.82 16.39 -4.40
C THR A 291 1.95 17.39 -4.63
N ARG A 292 1.83 18.61 -4.10
CA ARG A 292 2.91 19.63 -4.18
C ARG A 292 4.22 19.11 -3.58
N GLN A 293 4.15 18.49 -2.41
CA GLN A 293 5.33 17.95 -1.74
C GLN A 293 5.94 16.77 -2.51
N SER A 294 5.09 15.90 -3.08
CA SER A 294 5.54 14.78 -3.90
C SER A 294 6.24 15.26 -5.18
N ASN A 295 5.67 16.26 -5.89
CA ASN A 295 6.32 16.89 -7.04
C ASN A 295 7.65 17.55 -6.67
N ALA A 296 7.70 18.29 -5.57
CA ALA A 296 8.93 18.93 -5.08
C ALA A 296 10.00 17.91 -4.66
N ALA A 297 9.58 16.71 -4.25
CA ALA A 297 10.46 15.58 -3.95
C ALA A 297 10.77 14.72 -5.19
N LEU A 298 10.31 15.11 -6.38
CA LEU A 298 10.50 14.41 -7.66
C LEU A 298 9.88 13.00 -7.68
N ARG A 299 8.85 12.78 -6.85
CA ARG A 299 8.05 11.54 -6.78
C ARG A 299 6.80 11.71 -7.66
N TYR A 300 7.03 11.79 -8.97
CA TYR A 300 5.99 12.15 -9.92
C TYR A 300 4.89 11.08 -10.07
N ASP A 301 5.21 9.81 -9.92
CA ASP A 301 4.27 8.69 -9.84
C ASP A 301 3.30 8.84 -8.67
N VAL A 302 3.83 9.15 -7.48
CA VAL A 302 3.03 9.42 -6.29
C VAL A 302 2.16 10.68 -6.49
N ALA A 303 2.75 11.77 -7.00
CA ALA A 303 2.04 13.02 -7.27
C ALA A 303 0.88 12.81 -8.27
N LEU A 304 1.11 12.02 -9.33
CA LEU A 304 0.08 11.66 -10.31
C LEU A 304 -1.06 10.87 -9.67
N ARG A 305 -0.76 9.88 -8.83
CA ARG A 305 -1.77 9.11 -8.10
C ARG A 305 -2.61 10.00 -7.19
N LEU A 306 -1.95 10.85 -6.40
CA LEU A 306 -2.62 11.75 -5.45
C LEU A 306 -3.49 12.79 -6.14
N SER A 307 -2.99 13.42 -7.22
CA SER A 307 -3.75 14.42 -7.99
C SER A 307 -4.98 13.81 -8.65
N ARG A 308 -4.86 12.61 -9.25
CA ARG A 308 -6.00 11.87 -9.81
C ARG A 308 -7.07 11.64 -8.75
N ARG A 309 -6.68 11.14 -7.57
CA ARG A 309 -7.65 10.92 -6.49
C ARG A 309 -8.29 12.21 -6.02
N ALA A 310 -7.53 13.27 -5.87
CA ALA A 310 -8.04 14.57 -5.45
C ALA A 310 -9.06 15.16 -6.45
N LEU A 311 -8.84 14.97 -7.76
CA LEU A 311 -9.71 15.46 -8.81
C LEU A 311 -11.06 14.72 -8.90
N GLU A 312 -11.14 13.50 -8.35
CA GLU A 312 -12.40 12.75 -8.18
C GLU A 312 -13.25 13.31 -7.04
N LEU A 313 -12.65 14.07 -6.12
CA LEU A 313 -13.34 14.69 -4.99
C LEU A 313 -13.94 16.04 -5.39
N HIS A 314 -14.93 16.49 -4.58
CA HIS A 314 -15.44 17.85 -4.70
C HIS A 314 -14.38 18.83 -4.18
N ALA A 315 -13.74 19.53 -5.11
CA ALA A 315 -12.72 20.54 -4.79
C ALA A 315 -13.15 21.92 -5.26
N PRO A 316 -12.80 23.00 -4.53
CA PRO A 316 -12.92 24.38 -5.00
C PRO A 316 -12.17 24.57 -6.33
N HIS A 317 -12.61 25.56 -7.11
CA HIS A 317 -12.09 25.83 -8.44
C HIS A 317 -10.56 26.02 -8.45
N ASP A 318 -10.05 26.84 -7.56
CA ASP A 318 -8.62 27.12 -7.39
C ASP A 318 -7.79 25.86 -7.06
N VAL A 319 -8.29 25.03 -6.14
CA VAL A 319 -7.68 23.75 -5.78
C VAL A 319 -7.66 22.80 -6.98
N ARG A 320 -8.77 22.72 -7.71
CA ARG A 320 -8.90 21.84 -8.88
C ARG A 320 -7.94 22.25 -10.00
N LEU A 321 -7.89 23.56 -10.31
CA LEU A 321 -7.02 24.07 -11.35
C LEU A 321 -5.55 23.83 -11.04
N GLU A 322 -5.15 23.99 -9.78
CA GLU A 322 -3.78 23.75 -9.37
C GLU A 322 -3.43 22.25 -9.39
N LEU A 323 -4.35 21.38 -8.96
CA LEU A 323 -4.17 19.93 -9.07
C LEU A 323 -3.96 19.48 -10.51
N MET A 324 -4.69 20.05 -11.46
CA MET A 324 -4.53 19.76 -12.89
C MET A 324 -3.15 20.24 -13.40
N GLY A 325 -2.69 21.40 -12.97
CA GLY A 325 -1.33 21.87 -13.29
C GLY A 325 -0.26 20.91 -12.78
N LEU A 326 -0.34 20.52 -11.50
CA LEU A 326 0.60 19.56 -10.89
C LEU A 326 0.53 18.17 -11.54
N GLN A 327 -0.66 17.75 -11.98
CA GLN A 327 -0.85 16.51 -12.72
C GLN A 327 -0.19 16.57 -14.09
N GLY A 328 -0.39 17.68 -14.83
CA GLY A 328 0.24 17.92 -16.11
C GLY A 328 1.76 17.90 -16.02
N ASP A 329 2.33 18.55 -15.00
CA ASP A 329 3.76 18.53 -14.72
C ASP A 329 4.25 17.10 -14.43
N ALA A 330 3.56 16.36 -13.57
CA ALA A 330 3.93 14.99 -13.24
C ALA A 330 3.90 14.07 -14.47
N LEU A 331 2.87 14.19 -15.32
CA LEU A 331 2.75 13.43 -16.58
C LEU A 331 3.92 13.73 -17.52
N ARG A 332 4.28 15.01 -17.67
CA ARG A 332 5.42 15.42 -18.50
C ARG A 332 6.73 14.79 -18.01
N GLU A 333 6.99 14.84 -16.72
CA GLU A 333 8.20 14.29 -16.12
C GLU A 333 8.23 12.75 -16.19
N LEU A 334 7.08 12.08 -16.22
CA LEU A 334 6.95 10.63 -16.44
C LEU A 334 7.11 10.24 -17.93
N GLY A 335 7.10 11.21 -18.84
CA GLY A 335 7.24 11.00 -20.28
C GLY A 335 5.92 10.86 -21.04
N ASP A 336 4.79 10.98 -20.35
CA ASP A 336 3.43 10.94 -20.93
C ASP A 336 3.03 12.32 -21.46
N THR A 337 3.83 12.85 -22.42
CA THR A 337 3.72 14.23 -22.90
C THR A 337 2.36 14.54 -23.51
N ASP A 338 1.77 13.60 -24.25
CA ASP A 338 0.44 13.80 -24.88
C ASP A 338 -0.66 13.95 -23.83
N LEU A 339 -0.62 13.14 -22.76
CA LEU A 339 -1.56 13.26 -21.65
C LEU A 339 -1.32 14.54 -20.83
N SER A 340 -0.06 14.99 -20.70
CA SER A 340 0.27 16.26 -20.07
C SER A 340 -0.38 17.43 -20.84
N ILE A 341 -0.21 17.48 -22.16
CA ILE A 341 -0.79 18.52 -23.04
C ILE A 341 -2.33 18.52 -22.87
N ALA A 342 -2.96 17.35 -23.01
CA ALA A 342 -4.40 17.24 -22.85
C ALA A 342 -4.91 17.70 -21.47
N THR A 343 -4.14 17.43 -20.41
CA THR A 343 -4.46 17.89 -19.05
C THR A 343 -4.38 19.41 -18.93
N PHE A 344 -3.36 20.05 -19.52
CA PHE A 344 -3.23 21.51 -19.54
C PHE A 344 -4.28 22.18 -20.42
N GLU A 345 -4.68 21.59 -21.54
CA GLU A 345 -5.79 22.07 -22.37
C GLU A 345 -7.12 22.08 -21.59
N GLN A 346 -7.42 20.99 -20.87
CA GLN A 346 -8.59 20.94 -19.99
C GLN A 346 -8.50 21.99 -18.86
N ALA A 347 -7.33 22.18 -18.28
CA ALA A 347 -7.11 23.23 -17.27
C ALA A 347 -7.34 24.63 -17.85
N LEU A 348 -6.94 24.88 -19.12
CA LEU A 348 -7.13 26.15 -19.80
C LEU A 348 -8.60 26.48 -20.03
N GLU A 349 -9.43 25.47 -20.35
CA GLU A 349 -10.89 25.63 -20.49
C GLU A 349 -11.55 26.07 -19.17
N MET A 350 -10.95 25.70 -18.05
CA MET A 350 -11.44 26.06 -16.70
C MET A 350 -10.92 27.42 -16.22
N ALA A 351 -9.77 27.88 -16.73
CA ALA A 351 -9.11 29.12 -16.25
C ALA A 351 -9.99 30.34 -16.49
N GLY A 352 -10.30 31.09 -15.43
CA GLY A 352 -11.21 32.25 -15.45
C GLY A 352 -10.49 33.60 -15.34
N SER A 353 -9.20 33.64 -15.01
CA SER A 353 -8.42 34.87 -14.87
C SER A 353 -7.16 34.85 -15.71
N ASP A 354 -6.65 36.02 -16.11
CA ASP A 354 -5.41 36.16 -16.89
C ASP A 354 -4.22 35.48 -16.19
N ALA A 355 -4.18 35.52 -14.86
CA ALA A 355 -3.12 34.89 -14.07
C ALA A 355 -3.20 33.33 -14.14
N GLU A 356 -4.40 32.78 -14.12
CA GLU A 356 -4.62 31.33 -14.29
C GLU A 356 -4.30 30.90 -15.70
N ILE A 357 -4.78 31.63 -16.71
CA ILE A 357 -4.49 31.38 -18.13
C ILE A 357 -2.98 31.41 -18.38
N CYS A 358 -2.27 32.41 -17.84
CA CYS A 358 -0.82 32.51 -17.98
C CYS A 358 -0.11 31.30 -17.36
N ARG A 359 -0.49 30.88 -16.16
CA ARG A 359 0.11 29.75 -15.46
C ARG A 359 -0.08 28.44 -16.23
N VAL A 360 -1.29 28.18 -16.70
CA VAL A 360 -1.62 26.97 -17.47
C VAL A 360 -0.88 26.96 -18.82
N ASN A 361 -0.81 28.10 -19.52
CA ASN A 361 -0.10 28.21 -20.80
C ASN A 361 1.41 27.97 -20.67
N ILE A 362 2.04 28.29 -19.54
CA ILE A 362 3.45 27.96 -19.31
C ILE A 362 3.64 26.44 -19.33
N GLY A 363 2.83 25.68 -18.59
CA GLY A 363 2.89 24.22 -18.57
C GLY A 363 2.60 23.59 -19.93
N LEU A 364 1.57 24.11 -20.64
CA LEU A 364 1.23 23.67 -21.99
C LEU A 364 2.37 23.91 -22.98
N ALA A 365 2.98 25.10 -22.97
CA ALA A 365 4.10 25.44 -23.84
C ALA A 365 5.33 24.53 -23.60
N GLU A 366 5.60 24.15 -22.35
CA GLU A 366 6.68 23.21 -22.03
C GLU A 366 6.41 21.81 -22.61
N GLY A 367 5.18 21.32 -22.54
CA GLY A 367 4.75 20.06 -23.15
C GLY A 367 4.90 20.07 -24.68
N LEU A 368 4.35 21.10 -25.33
CA LEU A 368 4.46 21.28 -26.80
C LEU A 368 5.90 21.37 -27.30
N ARG A 369 6.79 22.06 -26.57
CA ARG A 369 8.22 22.13 -26.91
C ARG A 369 8.91 20.76 -26.94
N ILE A 370 8.44 19.80 -26.14
CA ILE A 370 8.98 18.44 -26.12
C ILE A 370 8.54 17.67 -27.37
N VAL A 371 7.29 17.82 -27.80
CA VAL A 371 6.75 17.19 -29.01
C VAL A 371 7.48 17.74 -30.26
N ASP A 372 7.59 19.07 -30.43
CA ASP A 372 8.26 19.67 -31.55
C ASP A 372 9.73 19.20 -31.73
N ARG A 373 10.42 18.90 -30.62
CA ARG A 373 11.78 18.33 -30.66
C ARG A 373 11.80 16.86 -31.07
N ARG A 374 10.77 16.10 -30.80
CA ARG A 374 10.67 14.70 -31.25
C ARG A 374 10.44 14.59 -32.76
N ASP A 375 9.63 15.51 -33.31
CA ASP A 375 9.28 15.50 -34.72
C ASP A 375 10.42 16.11 -35.61
N SER A 376 11.38 16.79 -35.00
CA SER A 376 12.51 17.46 -35.71
C SER A 376 13.79 16.60 -35.72
N GLY A 377 13.86 15.46 -35.11
CA GLY A 377 15.02 14.54 -35.01
C GLY A 377 14.77 13.20 -35.64
#